data_cd589adf3246285badbfa457fba567b9
#
_entry.id   cd589adf3246285badbfa457fba567b9
#
_cell.length_a   1.000
_cell.length_b   1.000
_cell.length_c   1.000
_cell.angle_alpha   90.00
_cell.angle_beta   90.00
_cell.angle_gamma   90.00
#
_symmetry.space_group_name_H-M   'P 1'
#
loop_
_entity.id
_entity.type
_entity.pdbx_description
1 polymer ?
#
loop_
_entity_poly.entity_id
_entity_poly.type
_entity_poly.pdbx_seq_one_letter_code
_entity_poly.pdbx_strand_id
1 'polypeptide(L)'
;MATAGIGVDMLEISRMERVLERRPSFARRVFTDEERAYCEKSARPAEHYAARFAAREAVLKALGTGFSGGIGLRDVSVTRDEAGRPRVLLAGRAAEVARERGVREIALSISHTRDVAVANALAVTDEVRPAPPERDDAARQLAASFKEARAVLDELERVQEGLLDDMARGGAPGAGDPEDPVGQPSLEE
;
A
#
# COMPACT_ATOMS: atom_id res chain seq x y z
N MET A 1 -21.28 8.72 22.47
CA MET A 1 -21.12 8.88 21.02
C MET A 1 -20.24 7.74 20.56
N ALA A 2 -20.79 6.81 19.80
CA ALA A 2 -20.02 5.75 19.18
C ALA A 2 -19.22 6.33 18.03
N THR A 3 -17.93 6.24 18.12
CA THR A 3 -17.04 6.66 17.05
C THR A 3 -16.39 5.41 16.46
N ALA A 4 -16.59 5.19 15.16
CA ALA A 4 -15.74 4.25 14.46
C ALA A 4 -14.28 4.70 14.61
N GLY A 5 -13.41 3.80 15.05
CA GLY A 5 -11.99 4.09 15.12
C GLY A 5 -11.35 3.87 13.75
N ILE A 6 -10.60 4.85 13.28
CA ILE A 6 -9.82 4.74 12.04
C ILE A 6 -8.34 4.77 12.39
N GLY A 7 -7.58 3.87 11.78
CA GLY A 7 -6.13 3.83 11.90
C GLY A 7 -5.47 3.64 10.56
N VAL A 8 -4.42 4.40 10.34
CA VAL A 8 -3.56 4.30 9.16
C VAL A 8 -2.13 4.21 9.62
N ASP A 9 -1.36 3.34 8.98
CA ASP A 9 0.08 3.27 9.17
C ASP A 9 0.79 2.93 7.88
N MET A 10 2.05 3.38 7.78
CA MET A 10 2.92 3.06 6.66
C MET A 10 4.34 2.76 7.15
N LEU A 11 5.01 1.85 6.46
CA LEU A 11 6.37 1.46 6.80
C LEU A 11 7.21 1.27 5.54
N GLU A 12 8.38 1.90 5.51
CA GLU A 12 9.39 1.64 4.48
C GLU A 12 9.88 0.19 4.55
N ILE A 13 9.85 -0.50 3.42
CA ILE A 13 10.28 -1.90 3.32
C ILE A 13 11.76 -2.03 3.65
N SER A 14 12.59 -1.11 3.18
CA SER A 14 14.02 -1.06 3.50
C SER A 14 14.31 -0.91 5.00
N ARG A 15 13.42 -0.25 5.76
CA ARG A 15 13.53 -0.17 7.21
C ARG A 15 13.29 -1.54 7.86
N MET A 16 12.29 -2.27 7.38
CA MET A 16 12.03 -3.63 7.86
C MET A 16 13.17 -4.59 7.52
N GLU A 17 13.73 -4.52 6.31
CA GLU A 17 14.91 -5.29 5.89
C GLU A 17 16.07 -5.10 6.89
N ARG A 18 16.45 -3.85 7.15
CA ARG A 18 17.51 -3.53 8.11
C ARG A 18 17.25 -4.06 9.53
N VAL A 19 15.98 -4.05 9.96
CA VAL A 19 15.61 -4.57 11.28
C VAL A 19 15.75 -6.10 11.34
N LEU A 20 15.30 -6.79 10.31
CA LEU A 20 15.39 -8.27 10.23
C LEU A 20 16.85 -8.74 10.17
N GLU A 21 17.69 -8.03 9.41
CA GLU A 21 19.12 -8.32 9.33
C GLU A 21 19.85 -8.09 10.65
N ARG A 22 19.64 -6.90 11.27
CA ARG A 22 20.36 -6.51 12.49
C ARG A 22 19.86 -7.22 13.76
N ARG A 23 18.61 -7.69 13.75
CA ARG A 23 17.94 -8.31 14.90
C ARG A 23 17.20 -9.58 14.50
N PRO A 24 17.88 -10.71 14.28
CA PRO A 24 17.26 -11.96 13.83
C PRO A 24 16.11 -12.46 14.74
N SER A 25 16.14 -12.08 16.03
CA SER A 25 15.07 -12.43 16.98
C SER A 25 13.82 -11.55 16.85
N PHE A 26 13.87 -10.44 16.10
CA PHE A 26 12.77 -9.49 15.97
C PHE A 26 11.52 -10.15 15.40
N ALA A 27 11.64 -10.87 14.30
CA ALA A 27 10.51 -11.55 13.67
C ALA A 27 9.82 -12.51 14.67
N ARG A 28 10.58 -13.31 15.41
CA ARG A 28 10.04 -14.24 16.43
C ARG A 28 9.38 -13.56 17.60
N ARG A 29 9.78 -12.33 17.96
CA ARG A 29 9.22 -11.60 19.09
C ARG A 29 7.93 -10.86 18.72
N VAL A 30 7.82 -10.42 17.47
CA VAL A 30 6.76 -9.51 17.01
C VAL A 30 5.66 -10.24 16.26
N PHE A 31 6.01 -11.24 15.47
CA PHE A 31 5.05 -11.93 14.59
C PHE A 31 4.74 -13.34 15.11
N THR A 32 3.53 -13.81 14.87
CA THR A 32 3.13 -15.19 15.15
C THR A 32 3.86 -16.17 14.23
N ASP A 33 3.83 -17.45 14.56
CA ASP A 33 4.47 -18.48 13.75
C ASP A 33 3.82 -18.60 12.37
N GLU A 34 2.48 -18.41 12.30
CA GLU A 34 1.72 -18.39 11.05
C GLU A 34 2.08 -17.17 10.18
N GLU A 35 2.18 -15.98 10.78
CA GLU A 35 2.62 -14.78 10.05
C GLU A 35 4.02 -14.96 9.50
N ARG A 36 4.95 -15.54 10.30
CA ARG A 36 6.32 -15.79 9.86
C ARG A 36 6.37 -16.80 8.72
N ALA A 37 5.67 -17.93 8.88
CA ALA A 37 5.60 -18.96 7.85
C ALA A 37 5.03 -18.41 6.52
N TYR A 38 4.08 -17.47 6.60
CA TYR A 38 3.57 -16.81 5.41
C TYR A 38 4.60 -15.86 4.78
N CYS A 39 5.23 -15.01 5.58
CA CYS A 39 6.20 -14.02 5.07
C CYS A 39 7.42 -14.70 4.43
N GLU A 40 7.92 -15.76 5.07
CA GLU A 40 9.13 -16.47 4.66
C GLU A 40 8.96 -17.31 3.37
N LYS A 41 7.72 -17.56 2.93
CA LYS A 41 7.44 -18.19 1.62
C LYS A 41 7.67 -17.26 0.43
N SER A 42 7.77 -15.97 0.66
CA SER A 42 7.94 -14.98 -0.40
C SER A 42 9.41 -14.82 -0.78
N ALA A 43 9.65 -14.48 -2.05
CA ALA A 43 10.96 -14.02 -2.52
C ALA A 43 11.40 -12.69 -1.86
N ARG A 44 10.45 -11.91 -1.33
CA ARG A 44 10.68 -10.63 -0.65
C ARG A 44 10.03 -10.64 0.75
N PRO A 45 10.56 -11.36 1.72
CA PRO A 45 9.95 -11.52 3.04
C PRO A 45 9.71 -10.18 3.75
N ALA A 46 10.65 -9.24 3.64
CA ALA A 46 10.58 -7.94 4.30
C ALA A 46 9.34 -7.12 3.91
N GLU A 47 8.88 -7.23 2.67
CA GLU A 47 7.66 -6.60 2.16
C GLU A 47 6.42 -7.10 2.93
N HIS A 48 6.31 -8.41 3.11
CA HIS A 48 5.21 -9.01 3.86
C HIS A 48 5.30 -8.73 5.36
N TYR A 49 6.49 -8.67 5.92
CA TYR A 49 6.70 -8.28 7.31
C TYR A 49 6.36 -6.80 7.53
N ALA A 50 6.76 -5.91 6.62
CA ALA A 50 6.43 -4.49 6.68
C ALA A 50 4.91 -4.27 6.60
N ALA A 51 4.22 -4.97 5.69
CA ALA A 51 2.79 -4.91 5.54
C ALA A 51 2.03 -5.35 6.80
N ARG A 52 2.48 -6.43 7.45
CA ARG A 52 1.87 -6.91 8.71
C ARG A 52 2.18 -6.02 9.88
N PHE A 53 3.36 -5.42 9.92
CA PHE A 53 3.71 -4.47 10.97
C PHE A 53 2.85 -3.19 10.84
N ALA A 54 2.75 -2.62 9.64
CA ALA A 54 1.87 -1.48 9.37
C ALA A 54 0.40 -1.80 9.71
N ALA A 55 -0.08 -3.00 9.37
CA ALA A 55 -1.43 -3.44 9.72
C ALA A 55 -1.65 -3.47 11.24
N ARG A 56 -0.70 -3.98 12.00
CA ARG A 56 -0.75 -4.02 13.47
C ARG A 56 -0.84 -2.63 14.06
N GLU A 57 0.03 -1.71 13.60
CA GLU A 57 0.01 -0.30 14.03
C GLU A 57 -1.32 0.39 13.66
N ALA A 58 -1.83 0.17 12.44
CA ALA A 58 -3.11 0.71 12.00
C ALA A 58 -4.27 0.21 12.89
N VAL A 59 -4.29 -1.07 13.23
CA VAL A 59 -5.30 -1.65 14.14
C VAL A 59 -5.22 -1.02 15.53
N LEU A 60 -4.02 -0.87 16.08
CA LEU A 60 -3.85 -0.25 17.40
C LEU A 60 -4.23 1.23 17.41
N LYS A 61 -4.00 1.94 16.29
CA LYS A 61 -4.49 3.31 16.11
C LYS A 61 -6.01 3.36 16.02
N ALA A 62 -6.63 2.44 15.29
CA ALA A 62 -8.09 2.32 15.22
C ALA A 62 -8.71 2.00 16.58
N LEU A 63 -8.04 1.18 17.38
CA LEU A 63 -8.42 0.93 18.78
C LEU A 63 -8.07 2.11 19.71
N GLY A 64 -7.31 3.13 19.26
CA GLY A 64 -6.94 4.31 20.04
C GLY A 64 -6.03 4.00 21.23
N THR A 65 -5.21 2.96 21.16
CA THR A 65 -4.35 2.51 22.26
C THR A 65 -2.86 2.67 21.98
N GLY A 66 -2.44 2.55 20.71
CA GLY A 66 -1.05 2.30 20.38
C GLY A 66 -0.54 1.04 21.10
N PHE A 67 0.76 0.96 21.35
CA PHE A 67 1.38 -0.09 22.17
C PHE A 67 1.40 0.26 23.68
N SER A 68 0.39 0.94 24.15
CA SER A 68 0.26 1.30 25.58
C SER A 68 -0.78 0.39 26.28
N GLY A 69 -0.90 0.53 27.60
CA GLY A 69 -1.94 -0.15 28.36
C GLY A 69 -1.80 -1.67 28.46
N GLY A 70 -0.55 -2.18 28.33
CA GLY A 70 -0.28 -3.61 28.50
C GLY A 70 -0.52 -4.46 27.24
N ILE A 71 -0.71 -3.85 26.08
CA ILE A 71 -0.87 -4.58 24.81
C ILE A 71 0.46 -5.18 24.39
N GLY A 72 0.44 -6.50 24.20
CA GLY A 72 1.58 -7.27 23.71
C GLY A 72 1.81 -7.13 22.19
N LEU A 73 3.05 -7.31 21.77
CA LEU A 73 3.42 -7.21 20.34
C LEU A 73 2.70 -8.24 19.45
N ARG A 74 2.22 -9.34 20.02
CA ARG A 74 1.50 -10.41 19.31
C ARG A 74 0.00 -10.39 19.56
N ASP A 75 -0.52 -9.43 20.32
CA ASP A 75 -1.95 -9.33 20.62
C ASP A 75 -2.77 -8.94 19.37
N VAL A 76 -2.11 -8.42 18.36
CA VAL A 76 -2.69 -8.18 17.03
C VAL A 76 -1.90 -8.98 16.01
N SER A 77 -2.56 -9.82 15.24
CA SER A 77 -1.97 -10.56 14.14
C SER A 77 -2.85 -10.51 12.90
N VAL A 78 -2.25 -10.81 11.75
CA VAL A 78 -2.93 -10.75 10.45
C VAL A 78 -2.88 -12.11 9.78
N THR A 79 -4.04 -12.66 9.50
CA THR A 79 -4.24 -13.86 8.69
C THR A 79 -4.91 -13.50 7.35
N ARG A 80 -5.26 -14.50 6.55
CA ARG A 80 -6.05 -14.35 5.32
C ARG A 80 -7.25 -15.28 5.37
N ASP A 81 -8.38 -14.80 4.84
CA ASP A 81 -9.53 -15.66 4.61
C ASP A 81 -9.34 -16.52 3.35
N GLU A 82 -10.31 -17.38 3.06
CA GLU A 82 -10.30 -18.27 1.89
C GLU A 82 -10.25 -17.51 0.54
N ALA A 83 -10.73 -16.27 0.53
CA ALA A 83 -10.65 -15.38 -0.64
C ALA A 83 -9.33 -14.60 -0.71
N GLY A 84 -8.40 -14.84 0.22
CA GLY A 84 -7.09 -14.18 0.29
C GLY A 84 -7.11 -12.79 0.92
N ARG A 85 -8.26 -12.33 1.44
CA ARG A 85 -8.39 -11.00 2.06
C ARG A 85 -7.74 -10.98 3.45
N PRO A 86 -7.07 -9.89 3.85
CA PRO A 86 -6.48 -9.78 5.17
C PRO A 86 -7.55 -9.74 6.25
N ARG A 87 -7.33 -10.50 7.32
CA ARG A 87 -8.18 -10.56 8.51
C ARG A 87 -7.35 -10.29 9.75
N VAL A 88 -7.92 -9.54 10.68
CA VAL A 88 -7.31 -9.22 11.97
C VAL A 88 -7.71 -10.28 12.97
N LEU A 89 -6.73 -10.80 13.71
CA LEU A 89 -6.94 -11.61 14.90
C LEU A 89 -6.46 -10.80 16.10
N LEU A 90 -7.34 -10.66 17.08
CA LEU A 90 -7.05 -10.02 18.37
C LEU A 90 -6.91 -11.06 19.46
N ALA A 91 -5.90 -10.91 20.30
CA ALA A 91 -5.66 -11.73 21.48
C ALA A 91 -5.33 -10.84 22.68
N GLY A 92 -5.21 -11.44 23.86
CA GLY A 92 -4.77 -10.76 25.07
C GLY A 92 -5.46 -9.42 25.32
N ARG A 93 -4.68 -8.43 25.69
CA ARG A 93 -5.18 -7.10 26.04
C ARG A 93 -5.82 -6.36 24.85
N ALA A 94 -5.37 -6.57 23.62
CA ALA A 94 -6.01 -5.96 22.45
C ALA A 94 -7.45 -6.43 22.25
N ALA A 95 -7.71 -7.72 22.48
CA ALA A 95 -9.06 -8.28 22.42
C ALA A 95 -9.97 -7.75 23.56
N GLU A 96 -9.41 -7.55 24.74
CA GLU A 96 -10.15 -6.94 25.88
C GLU A 96 -10.54 -5.49 25.56
N VAL A 97 -9.60 -4.67 25.08
CA VAL A 97 -9.87 -3.29 24.70
C VAL A 97 -10.92 -3.21 23.59
N ALA A 98 -10.84 -4.08 22.59
CA ALA A 98 -11.85 -4.12 21.52
C ALA A 98 -13.26 -4.38 22.10
N ARG A 99 -13.38 -5.34 23.03
CA ARG A 99 -14.66 -5.63 23.72
C ARG A 99 -15.14 -4.46 24.60
N GLU A 100 -14.24 -3.84 25.39
CA GLU A 100 -14.54 -2.68 26.23
C GLU A 100 -15.07 -1.49 25.41
N ARG A 101 -14.60 -1.35 24.16
CA ARG A 101 -15.01 -0.29 23.21
C ARG A 101 -16.19 -0.68 22.32
N GLY A 102 -16.77 -1.86 22.50
CA GLY A 102 -17.88 -2.35 21.69
C GLY A 102 -17.52 -2.64 20.24
N VAL A 103 -16.23 -2.84 19.94
CA VAL A 103 -15.78 -3.19 18.58
C VAL A 103 -16.20 -4.61 18.24
N ARG A 104 -16.92 -4.77 17.14
CA ARG A 104 -17.44 -6.06 16.64
C ARG A 104 -16.58 -6.62 15.51
N GLU A 105 -16.04 -5.74 14.71
CA GLU A 105 -15.25 -6.10 13.55
C GLU A 105 -14.14 -5.07 13.33
N ILE A 106 -13.00 -5.52 12.82
CA ILE A 106 -11.96 -4.62 12.30
C ILE A 106 -11.78 -4.95 10.82
N ALA A 107 -12.26 -4.05 9.97
CA ALA A 107 -11.98 -4.11 8.55
C ALA A 107 -10.53 -3.65 8.31
N LEU A 108 -9.79 -4.43 7.51
CA LEU A 108 -8.38 -4.19 7.22
C LEU A 108 -8.14 -4.18 5.72
N SER A 109 -7.43 -3.17 5.25
CA SER A 109 -6.90 -3.09 3.89
C SER A 109 -5.39 -2.88 3.94
N ILE A 110 -4.67 -3.60 3.10
CA ILE A 110 -3.21 -3.53 3.00
C ILE A 110 -2.84 -3.33 1.53
N SER A 111 -1.93 -2.41 1.28
CA SER A 111 -1.33 -2.19 -0.04
C SER A 111 0.16 -1.95 0.12
N HIS A 112 0.93 -2.15 -0.95
CA HIS A 112 2.34 -1.81 -0.97
C HIS A 112 2.79 -1.41 -2.37
N THR A 113 3.81 -0.57 -2.40
CA THR A 113 4.63 -0.30 -3.57
C THR A 113 5.95 -1.09 -3.44
N ARG A 114 6.93 -0.79 -4.29
CA ARG A 114 8.28 -1.35 -4.14
C ARG A 114 8.94 -0.96 -2.82
N ASP A 115 8.64 0.24 -2.30
CA ASP A 115 9.40 0.86 -1.22
C ASP A 115 8.62 0.97 0.10
N VAL A 116 7.30 1.02 0.04
CA VAL A 116 6.44 1.29 1.20
C VAL A 116 5.28 0.33 1.28
N ALA A 117 5.02 -0.19 2.47
CA ALA A 117 3.79 -0.88 2.82
C ALA A 117 2.87 0.05 3.59
N VAL A 118 1.58 0.03 3.27
CA VAL A 118 0.52 0.84 3.89
C VAL A 118 -0.60 -0.06 4.37
N ALA A 119 -1.17 0.26 5.51
CA ALA A 119 -2.35 -0.40 6.03
C ALA A 119 -3.38 0.60 6.56
N ASN A 120 -4.65 0.29 6.33
CA ASN A 120 -5.80 1.00 6.87
C ASN A 120 -6.65 0.05 7.68
N ALA A 121 -7.03 0.45 8.90
CA ALA A 121 -7.91 -0.31 9.76
C ALA A 121 -9.11 0.54 10.17
N LEU A 122 -10.29 -0.07 10.15
CA LEU A 122 -11.55 0.53 10.64
C LEU A 122 -12.13 -0.37 11.71
N ALA A 123 -12.20 0.13 12.95
CA ALA A 123 -12.89 -0.53 14.04
C ALA A 123 -14.39 -0.21 13.96
N VAL A 124 -15.21 -1.23 13.71
CA VAL A 124 -16.66 -1.11 13.53
C VAL A 124 -17.36 -1.52 14.82
N THR A 125 -18.21 -0.65 15.34
CA THR A 125 -19.12 -0.93 16.46
C THR A 125 -20.54 -1.17 15.93
N ASP A 126 -21.44 -1.70 16.75
CA ASP A 126 -22.86 -1.91 16.37
C ASP A 126 -23.55 -0.59 15.97
N GLU A 127 -23.14 0.53 16.57
CA GLU A 127 -23.77 1.84 16.34
C GLU A 127 -23.31 2.49 15.01
N VAL A 128 -22.20 2.04 14.46
CA VAL A 128 -21.62 2.61 13.21
C VAL A 128 -21.68 1.60 12.05
N ARG A 129 -22.32 0.45 12.28
CA ARG A 129 -22.49 -0.53 11.22
C ARG A 129 -23.31 0.09 10.09
N PRO A 130 -22.76 0.25 8.86
CA PRO A 130 -23.56 0.72 7.75
C PRO A 130 -24.77 -0.22 7.57
N ALA A 131 -25.96 0.35 7.39
CA ALA A 131 -27.08 -0.46 6.93
C ALA A 131 -26.66 -1.20 5.66
N PRO A 132 -27.07 -2.45 5.44
CA PRO A 132 -26.77 -3.16 4.22
C PRO A 132 -27.17 -2.26 3.04
N PRO A 133 -26.32 -2.04 2.04
CA PRO A 133 -26.67 -1.19 0.93
C PRO A 133 -27.91 -1.78 0.25
N GLU A 134 -28.96 -0.99 0.15
CA GLU A 134 -30.21 -1.39 -0.53
C GLU A 134 -30.00 -1.62 -2.04
N ARG A 135 -28.80 -1.32 -2.56
CA ARG A 135 -28.48 -1.52 -3.97
C ARG A 135 -27.01 -1.89 -4.18
N ASP A 136 -26.77 -3.15 -4.41
CA ASP A 136 -25.50 -3.71 -4.89
C ASP A 136 -24.99 -3.04 -6.21
N ASP A 137 -25.90 -2.42 -6.97
CA ASP A 137 -25.60 -1.83 -8.28
C ASP A 137 -24.81 -0.53 -8.20
N ALA A 138 -25.11 0.36 -7.26
CA ALA A 138 -24.42 1.66 -7.16
C ALA A 138 -22.95 1.51 -6.69
N ALA A 139 -22.70 0.60 -5.77
CA ALA A 139 -21.34 0.32 -5.32
C ALA A 139 -20.50 -0.38 -6.41
N ARG A 140 -21.13 -1.26 -7.20
CA ARG A 140 -20.47 -1.90 -8.36
C ARG A 140 -20.18 -0.90 -9.46
N GLN A 141 -21.12 0.00 -9.78
CA GLN A 141 -20.91 1.07 -10.76
C GLN A 141 -19.79 2.03 -10.32
N LEU A 142 -19.76 2.43 -9.05
CA LEU A 142 -18.71 3.28 -8.52
C LEU A 142 -17.35 2.58 -8.57
N ALA A 143 -17.28 1.32 -8.18
CA ALA A 143 -16.04 0.53 -8.27
C ALA A 143 -15.56 0.35 -9.72
N ALA A 144 -16.49 0.18 -10.67
CA ALA A 144 -16.16 0.13 -12.09
C ALA A 144 -15.60 1.46 -12.60
N SER A 145 -16.21 2.58 -12.23
CA SER A 145 -15.73 3.92 -12.58
C SER A 145 -14.34 4.23 -12.02
N PHE A 146 -14.06 3.83 -10.79
CA PHE A 146 -12.71 3.96 -10.20
C PHE A 146 -11.67 3.10 -10.93
N LYS A 147 -12.04 1.88 -11.33
CA LYS A 147 -11.17 1.01 -12.10
C LYS A 147 -10.84 1.59 -13.48
N GLU A 148 -11.85 2.16 -14.13
CA GLU A 148 -11.69 2.84 -15.41
C GLU A 148 -10.80 4.09 -15.32
N ALA A 149 -11.05 4.95 -14.32
CA ALA A 149 -10.22 6.13 -14.07
C ALA A 149 -8.75 5.74 -13.78
N ARG A 150 -8.52 4.68 -13.04
CA ARG A 150 -7.17 4.19 -12.76
C ARG A 150 -6.47 3.67 -14.01
N ALA A 151 -7.20 2.96 -14.89
CA ALA A 151 -6.65 2.49 -16.16
C ALA A 151 -6.23 3.64 -17.09
N VAL A 152 -6.99 4.75 -17.08
CA VAL A 152 -6.63 5.97 -17.83
C VAL A 152 -5.37 6.63 -17.26
N LEU A 153 -5.21 6.68 -15.95
CA LEU A 153 -3.99 7.20 -15.32
C LEU A 153 -2.76 6.35 -15.66
N ASP A 154 -2.89 5.02 -15.58
CA ASP A 154 -1.81 4.09 -15.93
C ASP A 154 -1.42 4.21 -17.42
N GLU A 155 -2.39 4.52 -18.30
CA GLU A 155 -2.12 4.76 -19.73
C GLU A 155 -1.42 6.10 -19.96
N LEU A 156 -1.83 7.17 -19.27
CA LEU A 156 -1.19 8.48 -19.33
C LEU A 156 0.26 8.42 -18.84
N GLU A 157 0.54 7.69 -17.76
CA GLU A 157 1.90 7.47 -17.26
C GLU A 157 2.77 6.78 -18.32
N ARG A 158 2.25 5.73 -18.98
CA ARG A 158 2.98 5.05 -20.06
C ARG A 158 3.28 5.95 -21.27
N VAL A 159 2.31 6.79 -21.66
CA VAL A 159 2.51 7.75 -22.75
C VAL A 159 3.56 8.79 -22.36
N GLN A 160 3.53 9.28 -21.13
CA GLN A 160 4.53 10.23 -20.64
C GLN A 160 5.93 9.63 -20.58
N GLU A 161 6.07 8.40 -20.09
CA GLU A 161 7.35 7.68 -20.09
C GLU A 161 7.88 7.46 -21.53
N GLY A 162 7.00 7.09 -22.47
CA GLY A 162 7.34 6.92 -23.86
C GLY A 162 7.83 8.22 -24.51
N LEU A 163 7.17 9.35 -24.25
CA LEU A 163 7.58 10.66 -24.74
C LEU A 163 8.94 11.11 -24.18
N LEU A 164 9.19 10.86 -22.89
CA LEU A 164 10.47 11.18 -22.25
C LEU A 164 11.61 10.32 -22.83
N ASP A 165 11.35 9.06 -23.12
CA ASP A 165 12.32 8.15 -23.75
C ASP A 165 12.64 8.57 -25.19
N ASP A 166 11.64 8.99 -25.96
CA ASP A 166 11.83 9.50 -27.33
C ASP A 166 12.58 10.85 -27.35
N MET A 167 12.30 11.75 -26.40
CA MET A 167 13.06 12.99 -26.24
C MET A 167 14.52 12.73 -25.85
N ALA A 168 14.77 11.72 -25.00
CA ALA A 168 16.12 11.33 -24.61
C ALA A 168 16.92 10.70 -25.75
N ARG A 169 16.27 10.02 -26.69
CA ARG A 169 16.89 9.41 -27.88
C ARG A 169 17.02 10.37 -29.06
N GLY A 170 16.20 11.44 -29.11
CA GLY A 170 16.18 12.42 -30.22
C GLY A 170 17.19 13.56 -30.12
N GLY A 171 18.06 13.58 -29.13
CA GLY A 171 18.99 14.66 -28.85
C GLY A 171 20.33 14.55 -29.58
N ALA A 172 20.35 14.66 -30.91
CA ALA A 172 21.53 15.19 -31.64
C ALA A 172 21.11 15.67 -33.06
N PRO A 173 20.87 16.97 -33.29
CA PRO A 173 20.93 17.48 -34.66
C PRO A 173 22.37 17.46 -35.12
N GLY A 174 22.66 16.64 -36.11
CA GLY A 174 23.96 16.61 -36.77
C GLY A 174 24.35 17.99 -37.28
N ALA A 175 25.54 18.41 -36.89
CA ALA A 175 26.23 19.54 -37.48
C ALA A 175 26.47 19.23 -38.96
N GLY A 176 25.67 19.82 -39.85
CA GLY A 176 25.95 19.87 -41.26
C GLY A 176 26.98 20.95 -41.49
N ASP A 177 28.10 20.57 -42.09
CA ASP A 177 29.13 21.46 -42.57
C ASP A 177 28.57 22.51 -43.56
N PRO A 178 29.13 23.72 -43.57
CA PRO A 178 28.80 24.70 -44.56
C PRO A 178 29.63 24.44 -45.83
N GLU A 179 29.05 23.92 -46.88
CA GLU A 179 29.65 23.97 -48.22
C GLU A 179 29.42 25.33 -48.88
N ASP A 180 30.50 25.82 -49.45
CA ASP A 180 30.80 27.10 -50.06
C ASP A 180 29.90 27.52 -51.23
N PRO A 181 29.83 28.80 -51.50
CA PRO A 181 29.09 29.35 -52.63
C PRO A 181 29.96 29.53 -53.86
N VAL A 182 29.63 28.99 -54.98
CA VAL A 182 30.17 29.46 -56.28
C VAL A 182 29.10 29.38 -57.38
N GLY A 183 28.89 30.46 -58.04
CA GLY A 183 28.07 30.50 -59.22
C GLY A 183 27.49 31.87 -59.57
N GLN A 184 28.30 32.80 -59.99
CA GLN A 184 27.87 34.03 -60.64
C GLN A 184 27.16 33.72 -61.97
N PRO A 185 26.07 34.37 -62.33
CA PRO A 185 25.55 34.37 -63.69
C PRO A 185 26.24 35.45 -64.53
N SER A 186 26.83 35.03 -65.63
CA SER A 186 27.27 35.90 -66.68
C SER A 186 26.09 36.60 -67.36
N LEU A 187 26.22 37.88 -67.50
CA LEU A 187 25.47 38.71 -68.44
C LEU A 187 26.00 38.46 -69.81
N GLU A 188 25.17 38.14 -70.75
CA GLU A 188 25.36 38.57 -72.20
C GLU A 188 23.99 38.47 -72.90
N GLU A 189 23.67 39.61 -73.47
CA GLU A 189 22.86 40.10 -74.57
C GLU A 189 21.32 39.87 -74.48
#